data_62fc6dc0de04caa288397f3a20adde41
#
_entry.id   62fc6dc0de04caa288397f3a20adde41
#
_cell.length_a   1.000
_cell.length_b   1.000
_cell.length_c   1.000
_cell.angle_alpha   90.00
_cell.angle_beta   90.00
_cell.angle_gamma   90.00
#
_symmetry.space_group_name_H-M   'P 1'
#
loop_
_entity.id
_entity.type
_entity.pdbx_description
1 polymer ?
#
loop_
_entity_poly.entity_id
_entity_poly.type
_entity_poly.pdbx_seq_one_letter_code
_entity_poly.pdbx_strand_id
1 'polypeptide(L)'
;MQERKIIQSSKSWKDLDKTITKLIKNKKTKLAGSVFEHLTKLYLEVSPEYKTKLNNVYLLNEVPSNLKKKLRLPNTDEGIDLIAETFDKEYWAIQCKFRSDKTETLKVKGDLSTFNNLAFTVCKNISHGIVCATVNRPPKKTKLLNVGYILLTEWLGLDRDNGELFKQIKAKAIGKIKKPNKLSPRPHQKEAVFKSISYFKSNDRGKMIMPCGTGKSLTAFWIGEKMKPKSILIAVPSLALLQQTLKVWTREFLLNNIEPDWLCVCSDETVKEE
;
A
#
# COMPACT_ATOMS: atom_id res chain seq x y z
N MET A 1 19.26 10.52 -7.86
CA MET A 1 18.85 11.13 -9.16
C MET A 1 18.67 10.11 -10.28
N GLN A 2 19.54 9.11 -10.39
CA GLN A 2 19.48 8.06 -11.44
C GLN A 2 18.26 7.15 -11.27
N GLU A 3 17.90 6.80 -10.05
CA GLU A 3 16.77 5.93 -9.68
C GLU A 3 15.44 6.50 -10.18
N ARG A 4 15.20 7.78 -9.91
CA ARG A 4 14.00 8.49 -10.37
C ARG A 4 13.90 8.54 -11.90
N LYS A 5 15.04 8.71 -12.61
CA LYS A 5 15.07 8.68 -14.07
C LYS A 5 14.67 7.31 -14.62
N ILE A 6 15.15 6.21 -13.99
CA ILE A 6 14.79 4.85 -14.38
C ILE A 6 13.29 4.62 -14.19
N ILE A 7 12.72 5.02 -13.04
CA ILE A 7 11.28 4.91 -12.79
C ILE A 7 10.48 5.72 -13.82
N GLN A 8 10.93 6.93 -14.14
CA GLN A 8 10.25 7.78 -15.11
C GLN A 8 10.26 7.25 -16.54
N SER A 9 11.39 6.71 -16.99
CA SER A 9 11.55 6.18 -18.35
C SER A 9 10.73 4.89 -18.58
N SER A 10 10.41 4.17 -17.51
CA SER A 10 9.65 2.93 -17.59
C SER A 10 8.19 3.19 -17.96
N LYS A 11 7.64 2.38 -18.86
CA LYS A 11 6.26 2.52 -19.37
C LYS A 11 5.23 1.95 -18.39
N SER A 12 5.60 0.91 -17.65
CA SER A 12 4.75 0.15 -16.72
C SER A 12 5.60 -0.46 -15.61
N TRP A 13 4.97 -1.03 -14.59
CA TRP A 13 5.67 -1.86 -13.61
C TRP A 13 6.43 -3.02 -14.29
N LYS A 14 5.79 -3.71 -15.22
CA LYS A 14 6.42 -4.82 -15.96
C LYS A 14 7.70 -4.39 -16.69
N ASP A 15 7.73 -3.19 -17.24
CA ASP A 15 8.91 -2.63 -17.91
C ASP A 15 10.00 -2.26 -16.89
N LEU A 16 9.62 -1.66 -15.76
CA LEU A 16 10.54 -1.34 -14.66
C LEU A 16 11.14 -2.61 -14.04
N ASP A 17 10.34 -3.65 -13.79
CA ASP A 17 10.80 -4.93 -13.26
C ASP A 17 11.85 -5.59 -14.18
N LYS A 18 11.63 -5.57 -15.50
CA LYS A 18 12.63 -6.01 -16.50
C LYS A 18 13.92 -5.19 -16.41
N THR A 19 13.79 -3.87 -16.27
CA THR A 19 14.93 -2.96 -16.18
C THR A 19 15.75 -3.24 -14.91
N ILE A 20 15.11 -3.39 -13.75
CA ILE A 20 15.78 -3.73 -12.48
C ILE A 20 16.45 -5.12 -12.59
N THR A 21 15.76 -6.10 -13.17
CA THR A 21 16.32 -7.44 -13.39
C THR A 21 17.57 -7.39 -14.29
N LYS A 22 17.56 -6.56 -15.34
CA LYS A 22 18.74 -6.34 -16.21
C LYS A 22 19.90 -5.69 -15.45
N LEU A 23 19.62 -4.76 -14.54
CA LEU A 23 20.66 -4.16 -13.68
C LEU A 23 21.35 -5.24 -12.83
N ILE A 24 20.58 -6.16 -12.24
CA ILE A 24 21.14 -7.28 -11.44
C ILE A 24 22.02 -8.18 -12.30
N LYS A 25 21.54 -8.59 -13.49
CA LYS A 25 22.32 -9.40 -14.44
C LYS A 25 23.64 -8.73 -14.82
N ASN A 26 23.64 -7.40 -14.92
CA ASN A 26 24.82 -6.59 -15.23
C ASN A 26 25.65 -6.23 -13.99
N LYS A 27 25.50 -6.96 -12.88
CA LYS A 27 26.23 -6.76 -11.60
C LYS A 27 26.03 -5.35 -10.97
N LYS A 28 25.00 -4.61 -11.33
CA LYS A 28 24.63 -3.30 -10.75
C LYS A 28 23.57 -3.48 -9.63
N THR A 29 23.85 -4.41 -8.72
CA THR A 29 22.89 -4.83 -7.67
C THR A 29 22.53 -3.70 -6.71
N LYS A 30 23.51 -2.86 -6.33
CA LYS A 30 23.26 -1.69 -5.47
C LYS A 30 22.28 -0.70 -6.11
N LEU A 31 22.44 -0.39 -7.39
CA LEU A 31 21.53 0.49 -8.12
C LEU A 31 20.14 -0.15 -8.26
N ALA A 32 20.07 -1.47 -8.52
CA ALA A 32 18.81 -2.19 -8.61
C ALA A 32 18.02 -2.12 -7.28
N GLY A 33 18.69 -2.33 -6.15
CA GLY A 33 18.11 -2.16 -4.81
C GLY A 33 17.59 -0.74 -4.60
N SER A 34 18.44 0.26 -4.84
CA SER A 34 18.06 1.67 -4.66
C SER A 34 16.90 2.11 -5.55
N VAL A 35 16.78 1.60 -6.78
CA VAL A 35 15.60 1.85 -7.64
C VAL A 35 14.33 1.29 -6.99
N PHE A 36 14.39 0.09 -6.41
CA PHE A 36 13.22 -0.53 -5.77
C PHE A 36 12.84 0.17 -4.46
N GLU A 37 13.81 0.63 -3.67
CA GLU A 37 13.60 1.45 -2.48
C GLU A 37 12.89 2.78 -2.83
N HIS A 38 13.38 3.49 -3.87
CA HIS A 38 12.73 4.71 -4.36
C HIS A 38 11.32 4.46 -4.88
N LEU A 39 11.09 3.35 -5.61
CA LEU A 39 9.75 2.96 -6.03
C LEU A 39 8.84 2.72 -4.82
N THR A 40 9.34 2.00 -3.80
CA THR A 40 8.60 1.72 -2.57
C THR A 40 8.23 3.00 -1.84
N LYS A 41 9.17 3.94 -1.69
CA LYS A 41 8.87 5.26 -1.13
C LYS A 41 7.73 5.94 -1.87
N LEU A 42 7.85 6.07 -3.19
CA LEU A 42 6.83 6.72 -4.03
C LEU A 42 5.48 5.99 -3.97
N TYR A 43 5.48 4.66 -3.92
CA TYR A 43 4.28 3.85 -3.76
C TYR A 43 3.56 4.17 -2.44
N LEU A 44 4.27 4.19 -1.33
CA LEU A 44 3.71 4.52 -0.02
C LEU A 44 3.17 5.96 0.04
N GLU A 45 3.80 6.89 -0.67
CA GLU A 45 3.36 8.29 -0.73
C GLU A 45 2.13 8.54 -1.61
N VAL A 46 1.80 7.65 -2.56
CA VAL A 46 0.68 7.86 -3.51
C VAL A 46 -0.45 6.85 -3.34
N SER A 47 -0.18 5.67 -2.81
CA SER A 47 -1.19 4.62 -2.62
C SER A 47 -2.23 5.06 -1.59
N PRO A 48 -3.52 5.05 -1.91
CA PRO A 48 -4.55 5.68 -1.08
C PRO A 48 -4.57 5.19 0.36
N GLU A 49 -4.42 3.89 0.59
CA GLU A 49 -4.41 3.25 1.90
C GLU A 49 -3.24 3.71 2.78
N TYR A 50 -2.07 3.96 2.19
CA TYR A 50 -0.91 4.47 2.91
C TYR A 50 -0.94 5.99 3.07
N LYS A 51 -1.38 6.70 2.03
CA LYS A 51 -1.50 8.16 2.05
C LYS A 51 -2.43 8.67 3.15
N THR A 52 -3.43 7.88 3.55
CA THR A 52 -4.33 8.22 4.67
C THR A 52 -3.77 7.90 6.05
N LYS A 53 -2.64 7.20 6.12
CA LYS A 53 -1.98 6.82 7.39
C LYS A 53 -0.61 7.48 7.58
N LEU A 54 0.13 7.68 6.48
CA LEU A 54 1.51 8.15 6.52
C LEU A 54 1.60 9.64 6.26
N ASN A 55 2.20 10.36 7.19
CA ASN A 55 2.52 11.77 7.06
C ASN A 55 3.80 11.99 6.23
N ASN A 56 4.84 11.22 6.53
CA ASN A 56 6.13 11.29 5.84
C ASN A 56 6.70 9.90 5.56
N VAL A 57 7.40 9.76 4.44
CA VAL A 57 8.17 8.56 4.09
C VAL A 57 9.58 8.97 3.70
N TYR A 58 10.59 8.44 4.37
CA TYR A 58 12.00 8.75 4.17
C TYR A 58 12.76 7.51 3.73
N LEU A 59 13.66 7.64 2.75
CA LEU A 59 14.78 6.69 2.62
C LEU A 59 15.68 6.82 3.84
N LEU A 60 16.38 5.77 4.25
CA LEU A 60 17.20 5.80 5.47
C LEU A 60 18.21 6.96 5.48
N ASN A 61 18.79 7.28 4.33
CA ASN A 61 19.72 8.40 4.18
C ASN A 61 19.04 9.80 4.19
N GLU A 62 17.72 9.86 3.96
CA GLU A 62 16.94 11.10 3.99
C GLU A 62 16.33 11.39 5.37
N VAL A 63 16.40 10.45 6.32
CA VAL A 63 15.84 10.63 7.66
C VAL A 63 16.53 11.79 8.38
N PRO A 64 15.79 12.79 8.91
CA PRO A 64 16.38 13.91 9.65
C PRO A 64 17.22 13.45 10.84
N SER A 65 18.33 14.13 11.11
CA SER A 65 19.31 13.72 12.14
C SER A 65 18.69 13.63 13.55
N ASN A 66 17.78 14.53 13.90
CA ASN A 66 17.04 14.47 15.16
C ASN A 66 16.16 13.21 15.25
N LEU A 67 15.52 12.82 14.14
CA LEU A 67 14.70 11.63 14.08
C LEU A 67 15.56 10.35 14.11
N LYS A 68 16.70 10.33 13.41
CA LYS A 68 17.67 9.22 13.52
C LYS A 68 18.10 8.97 14.96
N LYS A 69 18.44 10.03 15.70
CA LYS A 69 18.79 9.93 17.14
C LYS A 69 17.62 9.43 17.99
N LYS A 70 16.41 9.98 17.78
CA LYS A 70 15.20 9.59 18.50
C LYS A 70 14.88 8.11 18.34
N LEU A 71 15.00 7.57 17.11
CA LEU A 71 14.70 6.19 16.79
C LEU A 71 15.89 5.25 16.99
N ARG A 72 17.10 5.75 17.28
CA ARG A 72 18.36 4.99 17.33
C ARG A 72 18.62 4.22 16.04
N LEU A 73 18.38 4.87 14.89
CA LEU A 73 18.62 4.24 13.59
C LEU A 73 20.11 4.04 13.33
N PRO A 74 20.50 2.95 12.65
CA PRO A 74 21.87 2.75 12.22
C PRO A 74 22.27 3.83 11.18
N ASN A 75 23.57 4.11 11.11
CA ASN A 75 24.10 5.05 10.12
C ASN A 75 24.25 4.40 8.73
N THR A 76 24.34 3.10 8.68
CA THR A 76 24.49 2.28 7.47
C THR A 76 23.23 1.44 7.24
N ASP A 77 23.04 1.03 5.97
CA ASP A 77 21.98 0.12 5.59
C ASP A 77 22.27 -1.29 6.12
N GLU A 78 21.68 -1.61 7.25
CA GLU A 78 21.80 -2.89 7.94
C GLU A 78 20.49 -3.68 7.97
N GLY A 79 19.55 -3.35 7.07
CA GLY A 79 18.29 -4.07 6.94
C GLY A 79 17.03 -3.23 7.15
N ILE A 80 17.14 -1.93 7.41
CA ILE A 80 16.05 -0.96 7.32
C ILE A 80 16.36 -0.02 6.17
N ASP A 81 15.51 -0.02 5.14
CA ASP A 81 15.72 0.78 3.93
C ASP A 81 14.96 2.11 3.97
N LEU A 82 13.76 2.11 4.58
CA LEU A 82 12.95 3.32 4.75
C LEU A 82 12.36 3.41 6.16
N ILE A 83 12.02 4.64 6.53
CA ILE A 83 11.22 4.96 7.72
C ILE A 83 9.99 5.75 7.26
N ALA A 84 8.83 5.38 7.79
CA ALA A 84 7.61 6.16 7.63
C ALA A 84 7.14 6.69 8.98
N GLU A 85 6.63 7.93 8.99
CA GLU A 85 5.98 8.57 10.11
C GLU A 85 4.49 8.64 9.83
N THR A 86 3.65 8.16 10.76
CA THR A 86 2.19 8.27 10.65
C THR A 86 1.70 9.66 11.08
N PHE A 87 0.43 9.98 10.79
CA PHE A 87 -0.20 11.19 11.32
C PHE A 87 -0.30 11.16 12.85
N ASP A 88 -0.41 9.97 13.47
CA ASP A 88 -0.44 9.76 14.92
C ASP A 88 0.95 9.77 15.58
N LYS A 89 2.00 10.15 14.81
CA LYS A 89 3.40 10.20 15.29
C LYS A 89 4.00 8.86 15.68
N GLU A 90 3.47 7.79 15.14
CA GLU A 90 4.10 6.48 15.17
C GLU A 90 5.13 6.34 14.04
N TYR A 91 6.05 5.40 14.18
CA TYR A 91 7.10 5.17 13.20
C TYR A 91 7.09 3.72 12.73
N TRP A 92 7.14 3.55 11.42
CA TRP A 92 7.19 2.24 10.77
C TRP A 92 8.54 2.05 10.10
N ALA A 93 9.16 0.88 10.30
CA ALA A 93 10.36 0.48 9.59
C ALA A 93 10.00 -0.31 8.33
N ILE A 94 10.67 -0.05 7.22
CA ILE A 94 10.39 -0.72 5.95
C ILE A 94 11.68 -1.36 5.42
N GLN A 95 11.58 -2.62 5.00
CA GLN A 95 12.62 -3.33 4.27
C GLN A 95 12.18 -3.65 2.85
N CYS A 96 13.09 -3.47 1.88
CA CYS A 96 12.88 -3.72 0.46
C CYS A 96 13.69 -4.91 -0.03
N LYS A 97 13.06 -5.89 -0.68
CA LYS A 97 13.71 -7.09 -1.21
C LYS A 97 13.28 -7.32 -2.66
N PHE A 98 14.07 -6.81 -3.62
CA PHE A 98 13.86 -7.15 -5.01
C PHE A 98 14.43 -8.54 -5.31
N ARG A 99 13.63 -9.43 -5.86
CA ARG A 99 14.03 -10.75 -6.35
C ARG A 99 13.73 -10.86 -7.83
N SER A 100 14.70 -11.32 -8.63
CA SER A 100 14.50 -11.57 -10.06
C SER A 100 13.66 -12.83 -10.27
N ASP A 101 13.87 -13.86 -9.47
CA ASP A 101 12.99 -15.04 -9.43
C ASP A 101 11.81 -14.75 -8.50
N LYS A 102 10.63 -14.70 -9.10
CA LYS A 102 9.37 -14.39 -8.40
C LYS A 102 8.78 -15.60 -7.68
N THR A 103 9.31 -16.79 -7.89
CA THR A 103 8.86 -18.05 -7.26
C THR A 103 9.51 -18.28 -5.90
N GLU A 104 10.58 -17.55 -5.59
CA GLU A 104 11.27 -17.63 -4.30
C GLU A 104 10.31 -17.30 -3.13
N THR A 105 10.61 -17.87 -1.98
CA THR A 105 9.95 -17.54 -0.71
C THR A 105 10.92 -16.76 0.17
N LEU A 106 10.46 -15.69 0.81
CA LEU A 106 11.27 -14.97 1.79
C LEU A 106 11.62 -15.89 2.96
N LYS A 107 12.89 -15.86 3.38
CA LYS A 107 13.39 -16.65 4.52
C LYS A 107 13.53 -15.73 5.73
N VAL A 108 12.93 -16.11 6.88
CA VAL A 108 13.10 -15.34 8.12
C VAL A 108 14.56 -15.34 8.56
N LYS A 109 15.21 -16.51 8.55
CA LYS A 109 16.66 -16.64 8.83
C LYS A 109 17.44 -16.27 7.57
N GLY A 110 17.92 -15.11 7.42
CA GLY A 110 18.73 -14.66 6.29
C GLY A 110 18.16 -13.43 5.60
N ASP A 111 16.86 -13.40 5.25
CA ASP A 111 16.32 -12.23 4.58
C ASP A 111 15.77 -11.18 5.57
N LEU A 112 15.16 -11.62 6.67
CA LEU A 112 14.40 -10.76 7.58
C LEU A 112 14.93 -10.73 9.02
N SER A 113 15.90 -11.58 9.38
CA SER A 113 16.41 -11.65 10.76
C SER A 113 17.03 -10.33 11.22
N THR A 114 17.85 -9.73 10.37
CA THR A 114 18.48 -8.44 10.65
C THR A 114 17.45 -7.33 10.76
N PHE A 115 16.47 -7.27 9.83
CA PHE A 115 15.38 -6.31 9.88
C PHE A 115 14.59 -6.40 11.18
N ASN A 116 14.16 -7.60 11.54
CA ASN A 116 13.37 -7.80 12.75
C ASN A 116 14.13 -7.39 14.02
N ASN A 117 15.40 -7.80 14.12
CA ASN A 117 16.24 -7.41 15.24
C ASN A 117 16.46 -5.90 15.32
N LEU A 118 16.81 -5.28 14.19
CA LEU A 118 17.01 -3.82 14.15
C LEU A 118 15.71 -3.08 14.48
N ALA A 119 14.61 -3.37 13.79
CA ALA A 119 13.36 -2.63 13.92
C ALA A 119 12.77 -2.73 15.34
N PHE A 120 12.79 -3.91 15.97
CA PHE A 120 12.03 -4.15 17.20
C PHE A 120 12.88 -4.39 18.46
N THR A 121 14.21 -4.53 18.30
CA THR A 121 15.12 -4.75 19.46
C THR A 121 16.11 -3.60 19.61
N VAL A 122 16.76 -3.17 18.55
CA VAL A 122 17.82 -2.15 18.57
C VAL A 122 17.23 -0.75 18.45
N CYS A 123 16.39 -0.51 17.44
CA CYS A 123 15.71 0.77 17.26
C CYS A 123 14.65 0.97 18.34
N LYS A 124 14.30 2.23 18.60
CA LYS A 124 13.26 2.59 19.57
C LYS A 124 12.08 3.25 18.87
N ASN A 125 10.90 3.11 19.48
CA ASN A 125 9.67 3.74 19.01
C ASN A 125 9.23 3.31 17.60
N ILE A 126 9.64 2.12 17.14
CA ILE A 126 9.10 1.49 15.94
C ILE A 126 7.87 0.67 16.35
N SER A 127 6.69 1.06 15.89
CA SER A 127 5.43 0.39 16.22
C SER A 127 5.08 -0.72 15.23
N HIS A 128 5.52 -0.59 13.98
CA HIS A 128 5.17 -1.52 12.91
C HIS A 128 6.31 -1.68 11.89
N GLY A 129 6.37 -2.85 11.25
CA GLY A 129 7.29 -3.14 10.17
C GLY A 129 6.56 -3.44 8.87
N ILE A 130 7.15 -3.09 7.74
CA ILE A 130 6.66 -3.50 6.41
C ILE A 130 7.81 -4.12 5.63
N VAL A 131 7.57 -5.30 5.07
CA VAL A 131 8.50 -5.93 4.13
C VAL A 131 7.91 -5.83 2.73
N CYS A 132 8.59 -5.07 1.86
CA CYS A 132 8.24 -4.90 0.47
C CYS A 132 9.08 -5.85 -0.38
N ALA A 133 8.44 -6.80 -1.06
CA ALA A 133 9.17 -7.80 -1.83
C ALA A 133 8.49 -8.13 -3.15
N THR A 134 9.30 -8.51 -4.15
CA THR A 134 8.82 -8.92 -5.48
C THR A 134 8.65 -10.43 -5.62
N VAL A 135 8.19 -11.10 -4.56
CA VAL A 135 7.85 -12.52 -4.50
C VAL A 135 6.41 -12.71 -4.08
N ASN A 136 5.85 -13.90 -4.36
CA ASN A 136 4.43 -14.17 -4.09
C ASN A 136 4.12 -14.62 -2.66
N ARG A 137 5.12 -15.11 -1.92
CA ARG A 137 4.89 -15.81 -0.66
C ARG A 137 5.64 -15.18 0.49
N PRO A 138 4.94 -14.81 1.57
CA PRO A 138 5.57 -14.46 2.83
C PRO A 138 6.23 -15.71 3.46
N PRO A 139 7.05 -15.56 4.49
CA PRO A 139 7.68 -16.69 5.17
C PRO A 139 6.65 -17.63 5.80
N LYS A 140 6.79 -18.94 5.56
CA LYS A 140 5.83 -19.97 6.02
C LYS A 140 5.81 -20.24 7.53
N LYS A 141 6.89 -20.00 8.26
CA LYS A 141 7.10 -20.59 9.60
C LYS A 141 7.24 -19.63 10.76
N THR A 142 7.30 -18.35 10.57
CA THR A 142 7.45 -17.42 11.69
C THR A 142 6.64 -16.17 11.39
N LYS A 143 5.49 -16.03 12.04
CA LYS A 143 4.82 -14.74 12.08
C LYS A 143 5.74 -13.78 12.82
N LEU A 144 6.29 -12.82 12.12
CA LEU A 144 6.87 -11.66 12.78
C LEU A 144 5.69 -10.83 13.31
N LEU A 145 5.64 -10.66 14.61
CA LEU A 145 4.65 -9.80 15.24
C LEU A 145 4.82 -8.37 14.69
N ASN A 146 3.72 -7.71 14.40
CA ASN A 146 3.69 -6.32 13.90
C ASN A 146 4.40 -6.10 12.55
N VAL A 147 4.50 -7.09 11.68
CA VAL A 147 5.07 -6.95 10.33
C VAL A 147 4.04 -7.26 9.26
N GLY A 148 3.74 -6.26 8.43
CA GLY A 148 2.95 -6.39 7.21
C GLY A 148 3.82 -6.68 5.98
N TYR A 149 3.20 -7.13 4.90
CA TYR A 149 3.89 -7.48 3.66
C TYR A 149 3.25 -6.80 2.45
N ILE A 150 4.08 -6.18 1.60
CA ILE A 150 3.73 -5.71 0.26
C ILE A 150 4.43 -6.65 -0.73
N LEU A 151 3.68 -7.57 -1.32
CA LEU A 151 4.22 -8.65 -2.14
C LEU A 151 4.01 -8.40 -3.64
N LEU A 152 4.43 -9.35 -4.48
CA LEU A 152 4.37 -9.25 -5.94
C LEU A 152 2.99 -8.86 -6.47
N THR A 153 1.92 -9.38 -5.88
CA THR A 153 0.54 -9.07 -6.29
C THR A 153 0.24 -7.57 -6.25
N GLU A 154 0.80 -6.84 -5.27
CA GLU A 154 0.66 -5.39 -5.15
C GLU A 154 1.40 -4.67 -6.28
N TRP A 155 2.62 -5.10 -6.57
CA TRP A 155 3.42 -4.53 -7.64
C TRP A 155 2.80 -4.78 -9.02
N LEU A 156 2.26 -5.98 -9.27
CA LEU A 156 1.48 -6.27 -10.48
C LEU A 156 0.22 -5.41 -10.57
N GLY A 157 -0.35 -5.03 -9.43
CA GLY A 157 -1.48 -4.11 -9.33
C GLY A 157 -1.21 -2.71 -9.89
N LEU A 158 0.06 -2.28 -9.96
CA LEU A 158 0.43 -0.98 -10.51
C LEU A 158 0.08 -0.83 -12.00
N ASP A 159 -0.01 -1.93 -12.74
CA ASP A 159 -0.37 -1.94 -14.16
C ASP A 159 -1.88 -2.09 -14.39
N ARG A 160 -2.69 -2.31 -13.35
CA ARG A 160 -4.15 -2.35 -13.45
C ARG A 160 -4.72 -0.96 -13.76
N ASP A 161 -5.96 -0.92 -14.19
CA ASP A 161 -6.69 0.33 -14.49
C ASP A 161 -5.88 1.26 -15.43
N ASN A 162 -5.35 0.69 -16.52
CA ASN A 162 -4.47 1.38 -17.46
C ASN A 162 -3.20 1.99 -16.83
N GLY A 163 -2.71 1.39 -15.76
CA GLY A 163 -1.51 1.83 -15.05
C GLY A 163 -1.69 3.17 -14.32
N GLU A 164 -2.88 3.47 -13.85
CA GLU A 164 -3.17 4.78 -13.24
C GLU A 164 -2.29 5.04 -12.00
N LEU A 165 -2.12 4.03 -11.13
CA LEU A 165 -1.26 4.18 -9.95
C LEU A 165 0.21 4.35 -10.33
N PHE A 166 0.69 3.60 -11.33
CA PHE A 166 2.05 3.76 -11.84
C PHE A 166 2.30 5.14 -12.46
N LYS A 167 1.31 5.71 -13.16
CA LYS A 167 1.36 7.09 -13.67
C LYS A 167 1.44 8.12 -12.55
N GLN A 168 0.76 7.90 -11.43
CA GLN A 168 0.86 8.76 -10.23
C GLN A 168 2.26 8.68 -9.61
N ILE A 169 2.82 7.48 -9.46
CA ILE A 169 4.20 7.26 -9.01
C ILE A 169 5.19 8.03 -9.89
N LYS A 170 5.07 7.92 -11.22
CA LYS A 170 5.92 8.66 -12.17
C LYS A 170 5.79 10.18 -12.02
N ALA A 171 4.57 10.69 -11.86
CA ALA A 171 4.34 12.11 -11.64
C ALA A 171 4.99 12.57 -10.32
N LYS A 172 4.80 11.82 -9.23
CA LYS A 172 5.41 12.10 -7.92
C LYS A 172 6.94 12.08 -7.98
N ALA A 173 7.54 11.19 -8.77
CA ALA A 173 9.00 11.10 -8.96
C ALA A 173 9.62 12.40 -9.49
N ILE A 174 8.85 13.26 -10.18
CA ILE A 174 9.25 14.58 -10.68
C ILE A 174 8.61 15.74 -9.89
N GLY A 175 8.12 15.47 -8.69
CA GLY A 175 7.50 16.49 -7.86
C GLY A 175 6.13 16.98 -8.34
N LYS A 176 5.50 16.28 -9.31
CA LYS A 176 4.14 16.60 -9.78
C LYS A 176 3.10 15.76 -9.04
N ILE A 177 1.96 16.38 -8.78
CA ILE A 177 0.80 15.68 -8.22
C ILE A 177 -0.16 15.38 -9.36
N LYS A 178 -0.42 14.10 -9.61
CA LYS A 178 -1.45 13.66 -10.52
C LYS A 178 -2.62 13.11 -9.70
N LYS A 179 -3.72 13.85 -9.67
CA LYS A 179 -4.97 13.32 -9.06
C LYS A 179 -5.58 12.27 -10.01
N PRO A 180 -6.02 11.12 -9.49
CA PRO A 180 -6.78 10.17 -10.28
C PRO A 180 -8.15 10.75 -10.66
N ASN A 181 -8.74 10.23 -11.74
CA ASN A 181 -10.07 10.65 -12.15
C ASN A 181 -11.11 10.18 -11.12
N LYS A 182 -11.99 11.09 -10.71
CA LYS A 182 -13.14 10.75 -9.88
C LYS A 182 -14.11 9.87 -10.67
N LEU A 183 -14.55 8.78 -10.06
CA LEU A 183 -15.54 7.92 -10.67
C LEU A 183 -16.93 8.51 -10.51
N SER A 184 -17.76 8.34 -11.53
CA SER A 184 -19.17 8.74 -11.51
C SER A 184 -20.06 7.52 -11.54
N PRO A 185 -21.14 7.48 -10.77
CA PRO A 185 -22.06 6.33 -10.76
C PRO A 185 -22.73 6.17 -12.15
N ARG A 186 -22.74 4.94 -12.65
CA ARG A 186 -23.46 4.55 -13.86
C ARG A 186 -24.97 4.63 -13.64
N PRO A 187 -25.82 4.63 -14.69
CA PRO A 187 -27.28 4.77 -14.54
C PRO A 187 -27.90 3.84 -13.49
N HIS A 188 -27.60 2.53 -13.56
CA HIS A 188 -28.09 1.53 -12.60
C HIS A 188 -27.59 1.76 -11.15
N GLN A 189 -26.36 2.30 -10.99
CA GLN A 189 -25.82 2.64 -9.69
C GLN A 189 -26.48 3.91 -9.11
N LYS A 190 -26.74 4.92 -9.97
CA LYS A 190 -27.50 6.12 -9.57
C LYS A 190 -28.89 5.76 -9.05
N GLU A 191 -29.57 4.86 -9.76
CA GLU A 191 -30.88 4.35 -9.36
C GLU A 191 -30.81 3.59 -8.02
N ALA A 192 -29.83 2.70 -7.86
CA ALA A 192 -29.63 1.97 -6.62
C ALA A 192 -29.35 2.90 -5.43
N VAL A 193 -28.48 3.90 -5.61
CA VAL A 193 -28.22 4.93 -4.58
C VAL A 193 -29.49 5.68 -4.23
N PHE A 194 -30.23 6.17 -5.23
CA PHE A 194 -31.47 6.92 -5.01
C PHE A 194 -32.51 6.10 -4.24
N LYS A 195 -32.77 4.86 -4.68
CA LYS A 195 -33.71 3.94 -4.00
C LYS A 195 -33.28 3.65 -2.57
N SER A 196 -31.98 3.43 -2.33
CA SER A 196 -31.45 3.16 -0.97
C SER A 196 -31.65 4.36 -0.05
N ILE A 197 -31.30 5.57 -0.50
CA ILE A 197 -31.49 6.80 0.31
C ILE A 197 -32.97 7.05 0.62
N SER A 198 -33.84 6.84 -0.37
CA SER A 198 -35.31 6.98 -0.16
C SER A 198 -35.83 5.94 0.84
N TYR A 199 -35.36 4.70 0.75
CA TYR A 199 -35.74 3.61 1.64
C TYR A 199 -35.30 3.85 3.09
N PHE A 200 -34.08 4.31 3.30
CA PHE A 200 -33.52 4.58 4.63
C PHE A 200 -34.10 5.82 5.34
N LYS A 201 -34.99 6.57 4.69
CA LYS A 201 -35.76 7.64 5.39
C LYS A 201 -36.73 7.10 6.41
N SER A 202 -37.25 5.87 6.21
CA SER A 202 -38.28 5.25 7.04
C SER A 202 -37.88 3.83 7.52
N ASN A 203 -36.69 3.34 7.17
CA ASN A 203 -36.23 2.01 7.54
C ASN A 203 -34.78 2.08 8.06
N ASP A 204 -34.48 1.30 9.07
CA ASP A 204 -33.17 1.23 9.71
C ASP A 204 -32.23 0.17 9.10
N ARG A 205 -32.78 -0.78 8.33
CA ARG A 205 -32.05 -1.83 7.65
C ARG A 205 -32.66 -2.15 6.29
N GLY A 206 -31.85 -2.61 5.34
CA GLY A 206 -32.30 -2.97 4.00
C GLY A 206 -31.40 -4.01 3.35
N LYS A 207 -31.85 -4.59 2.25
CA LYS A 207 -31.08 -5.52 1.41
C LYS A 207 -31.02 -4.99 -0.01
N MET A 208 -29.80 -4.80 -0.53
CA MET A 208 -29.56 -4.44 -1.91
C MET A 208 -28.95 -5.63 -2.66
N ILE A 209 -29.63 -6.06 -3.73
CA ILE A 209 -29.17 -7.17 -4.57
C ILE A 209 -28.69 -6.59 -5.90
N MET A 210 -27.43 -6.82 -6.23
CA MET A 210 -26.81 -6.40 -7.49
C MET A 210 -26.00 -7.55 -8.08
N PRO A 211 -25.98 -7.75 -9.42
CA PRO A 211 -25.16 -8.76 -10.08
C PRO A 211 -23.67 -8.60 -9.81
N CYS A 212 -22.88 -9.67 -10.03
CA CYS A 212 -21.42 -9.56 -9.97
C CYS A 212 -20.89 -8.60 -11.04
N GLY A 213 -19.79 -7.90 -10.74
CA GLY A 213 -19.16 -6.95 -11.68
C GLY A 213 -19.87 -5.59 -11.85
N THR A 214 -21.03 -5.36 -11.25
CA THR A 214 -21.79 -4.10 -11.38
C THR A 214 -21.28 -2.95 -10.51
N GLY A 215 -20.19 -3.17 -9.75
CA GLY A 215 -19.57 -2.14 -8.90
C GLY A 215 -20.28 -1.92 -7.56
N LYS A 216 -20.71 -3.01 -6.90
CA LYS A 216 -21.36 -2.98 -5.58
C LYS A 216 -20.62 -2.15 -4.53
N SER A 217 -19.29 -2.29 -4.45
CA SER A 217 -18.45 -1.57 -3.48
C SER A 217 -18.54 -0.05 -3.66
N LEU A 218 -18.49 0.43 -4.91
CA LEU A 218 -18.66 1.85 -5.23
C LEU A 218 -20.09 2.34 -4.97
N THR A 219 -21.10 1.52 -5.27
CA THR A 219 -22.49 1.87 -4.99
C THR A 219 -22.70 2.03 -3.48
N ALA A 220 -22.14 1.11 -2.67
CA ALA A 220 -22.18 1.22 -1.21
C ALA A 220 -21.43 2.47 -0.71
N PHE A 221 -20.27 2.78 -1.30
CA PHE A 221 -19.55 4.02 -1.00
C PHE A 221 -20.42 5.26 -1.22
N TRP A 222 -21.06 5.39 -2.39
CA TRP A 222 -21.92 6.55 -2.70
C TRP A 222 -23.17 6.63 -1.83
N ILE A 223 -23.72 5.50 -1.37
CA ILE A 223 -24.79 5.50 -0.36
C ILE A 223 -24.26 6.09 0.95
N GLY A 224 -23.11 5.59 1.45
CA GLY A 224 -22.47 6.12 2.66
C GLY A 224 -22.13 7.62 2.53
N GLU A 225 -21.58 8.05 1.40
CA GLU A 225 -21.28 9.46 1.13
C GLU A 225 -22.54 10.35 1.22
N LYS A 226 -23.67 9.86 0.68
CA LYS A 226 -24.94 10.59 0.72
C LYS A 226 -25.59 10.62 2.10
N MET A 227 -25.46 9.54 2.86
CA MET A 227 -26.01 9.43 4.22
C MET A 227 -25.20 10.24 5.25
N LYS A 228 -23.91 10.51 4.97
CA LYS A 228 -22.98 11.25 5.86
C LYS A 228 -22.95 10.72 7.31
N PRO A 229 -22.81 9.41 7.54
CA PRO A 229 -22.73 8.87 8.88
C PRO A 229 -21.44 9.31 9.58
N LYS A 230 -21.42 9.32 10.91
CA LYS A 230 -20.22 9.60 11.71
C LYS A 230 -19.17 8.49 11.59
N SER A 231 -19.62 7.25 11.46
CA SER A 231 -18.76 6.07 11.28
C SER A 231 -19.43 5.04 10.36
N ILE A 232 -18.61 4.26 9.68
CA ILE A 232 -19.07 3.19 8.78
C ILE A 232 -18.34 1.90 9.15
N LEU A 233 -19.09 0.85 9.45
CA LEU A 233 -18.56 -0.50 9.61
C LEU A 233 -18.79 -1.27 8.30
N ILE A 234 -17.72 -1.82 7.74
CA ILE A 234 -17.78 -2.63 6.52
C ILE A 234 -17.32 -4.04 6.85
N ALA A 235 -18.20 -5.01 6.70
CA ALA A 235 -17.87 -6.42 6.85
C ALA A 235 -17.79 -7.09 5.47
N VAL A 236 -16.70 -7.81 5.22
CA VAL A 236 -16.45 -8.54 3.98
C VAL A 236 -15.96 -9.96 4.27
N PRO A 237 -16.28 -10.95 3.43
CA PRO A 237 -16.04 -12.35 3.75
C PRO A 237 -14.59 -12.82 3.49
N SER A 238 -13.71 -11.98 2.94
CA SER A 238 -12.31 -12.37 2.67
C SER A 238 -11.34 -11.21 2.74
N LEU A 239 -10.06 -11.53 3.01
CA LEU A 239 -8.98 -10.55 3.04
C LEU A 239 -8.78 -9.84 1.68
N ALA A 240 -8.96 -10.56 0.56
CA ALA A 240 -8.88 -9.96 -0.77
C ALA A 240 -9.96 -8.88 -0.98
N LEU A 241 -11.19 -9.13 -0.53
CA LEU A 241 -12.28 -8.16 -0.57
C LEU A 241 -12.06 -7.02 0.42
N LEU A 242 -11.49 -7.29 1.60
CA LEU A 242 -11.12 -6.26 2.57
C LEU A 242 -10.13 -5.28 1.92
N GLN A 243 -9.04 -5.78 1.37
CA GLN A 243 -8.02 -5.00 0.72
C GLN A 243 -8.57 -4.20 -0.48
N GLN A 244 -9.36 -4.84 -1.34
CA GLN A 244 -10.01 -4.18 -2.47
C GLN A 244 -10.93 -3.04 -2.01
N THR A 245 -11.74 -3.29 -0.99
CA THR A 245 -12.68 -2.30 -0.45
C THR A 245 -11.93 -1.14 0.18
N LEU A 246 -10.91 -1.40 0.99
CA LEU A 246 -10.07 -0.38 1.59
C LEU A 246 -9.45 0.54 0.52
N LYS A 247 -8.82 -0.03 -0.52
CA LYS A 247 -8.21 0.75 -1.61
C LYS A 247 -9.23 1.61 -2.35
N VAL A 248 -10.39 1.05 -2.68
CA VAL A 248 -11.43 1.77 -3.40
C VAL A 248 -12.00 2.90 -2.56
N TRP A 249 -12.33 2.64 -1.30
CA TRP A 249 -12.98 3.62 -0.44
C TRP A 249 -12.03 4.73 0.00
N THR A 250 -10.80 4.42 0.39
CA THR A 250 -9.79 5.44 0.73
C THR A 250 -9.48 6.34 -0.46
N ARG A 251 -9.39 5.75 -1.67
CA ARG A 251 -9.22 6.52 -2.91
C ARG A 251 -10.37 7.52 -3.13
N GLU A 252 -11.61 7.07 -3.03
CA GLU A 252 -12.78 7.92 -3.27
C GLU A 252 -12.94 8.99 -2.17
N PHE A 253 -12.64 8.68 -0.91
CA PHE A 253 -12.60 9.68 0.16
C PHE A 253 -11.56 10.78 -0.14
N LEU A 254 -10.34 10.40 -0.49
CA LEU A 254 -9.28 11.37 -0.83
C LEU A 254 -9.65 12.24 -2.04
N LEU A 255 -10.36 11.69 -3.04
CA LEU A 255 -10.85 12.45 -4.20
C LEU A 255 -11.97 13.44 -3.83
N ASN A 256 -12.67 13.20 -2.73
CA ASN A 256 -13.65 14.11 -2.15
C ASN A 256 -13.04 15.05 -1.09
N ASN A 257 -11.69 15.09 -0.97
CA ASN A 257 -10.95 15.84 0.05
C ASN A 257 -11.35 15.44 1.49
N ILE A 258 -11.71 14.20 1.70
CA ILE A 258 -11.98 13.60 3.01
C ILE A 258 -10.78 12.72 3.34
N GLU A 259 -10.15 12.94 4.47
CA GLU A 259 -9.11 12.08 5.03
C GLU A 259 -9.76 11.14 6.05
N PRO A 260 -10.10 9.89 5.64
CA PRO A 260 -10.74 8.96 6.56
C PRO A 260 -9.71 8.40 7.53
N ASP A 261 -10.07 8.35 8.81
CA ASP A 261 -9.42 7.41 9.71
C ASP A 261 -10.06 6.04 9.57
N TRP A 262 -9.25 4.97 9.54
CA TRP A 262 -9.74 3.61 9.36
C TRP A 262 -8.95 2.60 10.18
N LEU A 263 -9.64 1.56 10.59
CA LEU A 263 -9.09 0.41 11.27
C LEU A 263 -9.54 -0.87 10.53
N CYS A 264 -8.58 -1.74 10.19
CA CYS A 264 -8.88 -3.08 9.68
C CYS A 264 -8.79 -4.10 10.81
N VAL A 265 -9.85 -4.88 10.96
CA VAL A 265 -9.87 -6.03 11.87
C VAL A 265 -10.06 -7.28 11.02
N CYS A 266 -9.10 -8.20 11.07
CA CYS A 266 -9.17 -9.47 10.37
C CYS A 266 -8.51 -10.57 11.19
N SER A 267 -8.96 -11.82 11.01
CA SER A 267 -8.32 -12.97 11.59
C SER A 267 -7.27 -13.51 10.62
N ASP A 268 -6.05 -13.70 11.11
CA ASP A 268 -4.97 -14.29 10.33
C ASP A 268 -5.14 -15.78 10.02
N GLU A 269 -6.11 -16.43 10.61
CA GLU A 269 -6.31 -17.88 10.47
C GLU A 269 -6.83 -18.28 9.09
N THR A 270 -7.51 -17.36 8.38
CA THR A 270 -8.01 -17.61 7.02
C THR A 270 -6.91 -17.59 5.95
N VAL A 271 -5.67 -17.19 6.28
CA VAL A 271 -4.52 -17.18 5.35
C VAL A 271 -3.84 -18.56 5.27
N LYS A 272 -4.22 -19.53 6.09
CA LYS A 272 -3.56 -20.83 6.16
C LYS A 272 -4.09 -21.87 5.15
N GLU A 273 -5.18 -21.62 4.48
CA GLU A 273 -5.88 -22.63 3.67
C GLU A 273 -5.91 -22.36 2.15
N GLU A 274 -5.09 -21.44 1.64
CA GLU A 274 -4.91 -21.27 0.18
C GLU A 274 -3.46 -21.53 -0.26
#